data_705c12b91f5dcd7e1fd502ce51b37bb7
#
_entry.id   705c12b91f5dcd7e1fd502ce51b37bb7
#
_cell.length_a   1.000
_cell.length_b   1.000
_cell.length_c   1.000
_cell.angle_alpha   90.00
_cell.angle_beta   90.00
_cell.angle_gamma   90.00
#
_symmetry.space_group_name_H-M   'P 1'
#
loop_
_entity.id
_entity.type
_entity.pdbx_description
1 polymer ?
#
loop_
_entity_poly.entity_id
_entity_poly.type
_entity_poly.pdbx_seq_one_letter_code
_entity_poly.pdbx_strand_id
1 'polypeptide(L)'
;MRRKGILLLMVVIVFIGSAFTPDDDKDKEILKAIRKGYVQKLKRFINEGLDVNAVYKGRKLLHYAIRKDEYEVCRLLINSGADVDAFYDDSNPLIEAVHSYNPDILELLIAKGAKIDRTDSDGNTALMHAVNEEEVELVKILFESGASRKIKNNRGKTPFEYVNRYHENPVLEYINKMKVLHHHVDTLPDMRDGPYIQMDDNRLKVEYFIHDSSINKTWREYRFFDAKDKNLTFKGFAGDTNTYHLNLDFRREPSQIQGVRKLFLLGDIHGMYDKLTKLLKSHNIIDSALNWNFGKGHLVFTGDIFDRGSKVTETLWLIHELKYQAKKSGGDVHYILGNHEMMALKNDYRYLASKYLFFSQFFFREYSQWFAEDTYLGQWIRTKNVAMKMDHKLIVHAGFSPRVLNQRLTLDEINKIFQLHLKGEKFRVPYIQELIVSGDGPVWYRGYVANSREYTEVENSLVEKTLRYYGASKLIVGHMPHYTVKTMYNGKVYLIDVPVGKTGYLAQGLLIEGDKYYKCSENGNCIEIEN
;
A
#
# COMPACT_ATOMS: atom_id res chain seq x y z
N MET A 1 31.96 85.81 -11.54
CA MET A 1 30.94 84.78 -11.24
C MET A 1 31.64 83.43 -10.93
N ARG A 2 31.68 83.07 -9.67
CA ARG A 2 32.44 81.94 -9.17
C ARG A 2 31.60 80.66 -9.25
N ARG A 3 32.07 79.62 -10.00
CA ARG A 3 31.52 78.25 -9.96
C ARG A 3 32.18 77.48 -8.82
N LYS A 4 31.38 77.07 -7.84
CA LYS A 4 31.80 76.12 -6.79
C LYS A 4 31.69 74.73 -7.32
N GLY A 5 32.80 74.02 -7.43
CA GLY A 5 32.82 72.55 -7.70
C GLY A 5 32.56 71.80 -6.40
N ILE A 6 31.61 70.87 -6.43
CA ILE A 6 31.34 69.90 -5.36
C ILE A 6 32.18 68.69 -5.65
N LEU A 7 33.13 68.43 -4.75
CA LEU A 7 33.96 67.17 -4.79
C LEU A 7 33.15 66.03 -4.18
N LEU A 8 32.73 65.10 -5.01
CA LEU A 8 32.02 63.89 -4.57
C LEU A 8 33.07 62.83 -4.13
N LEU A 9 33.18 62.65 -2.83
CA LEU A 9 34.05 61.60 -2.25
C LEU A 9 33.41 60.22 -2.41
N MET A 10 33.86 59.43 -3.39
CA MET A 10 33.50 58.03 -3.47
C MET A 10 34.23 57.26 -2.37
N VAL A 11 33.51 56.84 -1.35
CA VAL A 11 33.99 55.85 -0.38
C VAL A 11 33.89 54.46 -1.05
N VAL A 12 34.99 53.94 -1.52
CA VAL A 12 35.12 52.54 -1.95
C VAL A 12 35.21 51.70 -0.69
N ILE A 13 34.11 51.10 -0.29
CA ILE A 13 34.13 50.07 0.72
C ILE A 13 34.72 48.82 0.08
N VAL A 14 36.01 48.59 0.28
CA VAL A 14 36.67 47.33 -0.01
C VAL A 14 36.15 46.30 1.01
N PHE A 15 35.19 45.50 0.64
CA PHE A 15 34.92 44.26 1.35
C PHE A 15 36.16 43.38 1.24
N ILE A 16 37.02 43.44 2.22
CA ILE A 16 38.02 42.40 2.44
C ILE A 16 37.21 41.18 2.87
N GLY A 17 36.86 40.33 1.87
CA GLY A 17 36.41 39.00 2.16
C GLY A 17 37.48 38.32 2.99
N SER A 18 37.22 38.12 4.27
CA SER A 18 38.01 37.22 5.09
C SER A 18 37.99 35.88 4.40
N ALA A 19 39.07 35.52 3.71
CA ALA A 19 39.33 34.19 3.29
C ALA A 19 39.21 33.32 4.55
N PHE A 20 38.15 32.56 4.64
CA PHE A 20 37.99 31.53 5.66
C PHE A 20 39.19 30.60 5.52
N THR A 21 40.21 30.75 6.35
CA THR A 21 41.22 29.71 6.52
C THR A 21 40.47 28.52 7.07
N PRO A 22 40.48 27.37 6.38
CA PRO A 22 39.81 26.17 6.90
C PRO A 22 40.35 25.92 8.30
N ASP A 23 39.45 25.84 9.29
CA ASP A 23 39.81 25.39 10.63
C ASP A 23 40.11 23.89 10.53
N ASP A 24 41.39 23.57 10.32
CA ASP A 24 41.90 22.21 10.04
C ASP A 24 41.43 21.20 11.10
N ASP A 25 41.22 21.63 12.31
CA ASP A 25 40.75 20.75 13.39
C ASP A 25 39.22 20.58 13.36
N LYS A 26 38.45 21.63 13.02
CA LYS A 26 37.01 21.53 12.83
C LYS A 26 36.66 20.61 11.66
N ASP A 27 37.34 20.72 10.53
CA ASP A 27 37.17 19.86 9.36
C ASP A 27 37.45 18.39 9.70
N LYS A 28 38.53 18.10 10.48
CA LYS A 28 38.81 16.75 10.97
C LYS A 28 37.68 16.21 11.83
N GLU A 29 37.12 17.01 12.72
CA GLU A 29 36.03 16.61 13.61
C GLU A 29 34.72 16.36 12.84
N ILE A 30 34.42 17.14 11.79
CA ILE A 30 33.28 16.92 10.89
C ILE A 30 33.41 15.57 10.16
N LEU A 31 34.57 15.35 9.52
CA LEU A 31 34.82 14.10 8.80
C LEU A 31 34.84 12.88 9.74
N LYS A 32 35.33 13.06 10.99
CA LYS A 32 35.28 12.01 12.02
C LYS A 32 33.85 11.71 12.43
N ALA A 33 33.00 12.75 12.58
CA ALA A 33 31.57 12.57 12.90
C ALA A 33 30.85 11.78 11.81
N ILE A 34 31.10 12.09 10.53
CA ILE A 34 30.55 11.34 9.41
C ILE A 34 31.04 9.87 9.44
N ARG A 35 32.35 9.65 9.50
CA ARG A 35 32.94 8.30 9.47
C ARG A 35 32.48 7.38 10.60
N LYS A 36 32.04 7.93 11.71
CA LYS A 36 31.64 7.22 12.93
C LYS A 36 30.12 7.24 13.15
N GLY A 37 29.33 7.73 12.22
CA GLY A 37 27.88 7.80 12.33
C GLY A 37 27.39 8.71 13.48
N TYR A 38 28.18 9.71 13.91
CA TYR A 38 27.79 10.56 15.03
C TYR A 38 26.77 11.62 14.60
N VAL A 39 25.54 11.18 14.32
CA VAL A 39 24.43 12.00 13.79
C VAL A 39 24.18 13.26 14.62
N GLN A 40 24.12 13.14 15.95
CA GLN A 40 23.84 14.28 16.84
C GLN A 40 24.98 15.33 16.81
N LYS A 41 26.21 14.86 16.69
CA LYS A 41 27.37 15.76 16.58
C LYS A 41 27.36 16.49 15.23
N LEU A 42 27.05 15.80 14.15
CA LEU A 42 26.95 16.38 12.82
C LEU A 42 25.79 17.38 12.76
N LYS A 43 24.63 17.05 13.33
CA LYS A 43 23.47 17.93 13.43
C LYS A 43 23.82 19.24 14.14
N ARG A 44 24.64 19.20 15.18
CA ARG A 44 25.14 20.42 15.86
C ARG A 44 25.98 21.27 14.91
N PHE A 45 26.94 20.68 14.18
CA PHE A 45 27.74 21.43 13.20
C PHE A 45 26.87 22.09 12.13
N ILE A 46 25.83 21.39 11.65
CA ILE A 46 24.87 21.94 10.67
C ILE A 46 24.14 23.15 11.26
N ASN A 47 23.65 23.04 12.50
CA ASN A 47 22.99 24.15 13.18
C ASN A 47 23.92 25.35 13.45
N GLU A 48 25.22 25.10 13.56
CA GLU A 48 26.28 26.12 13.70
C GLU A 48 26.70 26.73 12.34
N GLY A 49 26.01 26.39 11.24
CA GLY A 49 26.23 26.95 9.92
C GLY A 49 27.19 26.14 9.02
N LEU A 50 27.37 24.85 9.27
CA LEU A 50 28.11 23.98 8.36
C LEU A 50 27.46 23.98 6.97
N ASP A 51 28.19 24.39 5.94
CA ASP A 51 27.75 24.24 4.54
C ASP A 51 27.91 22.77 4.11
N VAL A 52 26.78 22.06 4.01
CA VAL A 52 26.75 20.62 3.64
C VAL A 52 27.20 20.35 2.20
N ASN A 53 27.28 21.40 1.36
CA ASN A 53 27.66 21.30 -0.05
C ASN A 53 29.13 21.71 -0.32
N ALA A 54 29.81 22.27 0.65
CA ALA A 54 31.22 22.61 0.52
C ALA A 54 32.13 21.37 0.47
N VAL A 55 33.38 21.60 0.15
CA VAL A 55 34.43 20.57 0.12
C VAL A 55 35.30 20.72 1.37
N TYR A 56 35.36 19.69 2.19
CA TYR A 56 36.15 19.62 3.41
C TYR A 56 37.32 18.66 3.25
N LYS A 57 38.54 19.15 3.32
CA LYS A 57 39.78 18.37 3.11
C LYS A 57 39.72 17.50 1.85
N GLY A 58 39.30 18.09 0.75
CA GLY A 58 39.18 17.38 -0.52
C GLY A 58 38.06 16.33 -0.53
N ARG A 59 36.94 16.55 0.18
CA ARG A 59 35.80 15.62 0.25
C ARG A 59 34.49 16.36 0.26
N LYS A 60 33.57 15.98 -0.60
CA LYS A 60 32.15 16.32 -0.48
C LYS A 60 31.53 15.47 0.62
N LEU A 61 30.78 16.09 1.56
CA LEU A 61 30.32 15.39 2.75
C LEU A 61 29.37 14.23 2.42
N LEU A 62 28.45 14.43 1.46
CA LEU A 62 27.52 13.37 1.04
C LEU A 62 28.26 12.19 0.41
N HIS A 63 29.17 12.42 -0.56
CA HIS A 63 29.98 11.35 -1.15
C HIS A 63 30.78 10.59 -0.08
N TYR A 64 31.35 11.33 0.87
CA TYR A 64 32.11 10.71 1.95
C TYR A 64 31.26 9.88 2.88
N ALA A 65 30.03 10.32 3.19
CA ALA A 65 29.07 9.56 4.01
C ALA A 65 28.64 8.27 3.29
N ILE A 66 28.37 8.33 1.99
CA ILE A 66 28.03 7.16 1.16
C ILE A 66 29.18 6.15 1.17
N ARG A 67 30.42 6.58 0.88
CA ARG A 67 31.63 5.73 0.94
C ARG A 67 31.91 5.14 2.34
N LYS A 68 31.29 5.66 3.40
CA LYS A 68 31.40 5.13 4.78
C LYS A 68 30.20 4.30 5.19
N ASP A 69 29.25 4.12 4.30
CA ASP A 69 28.05 3.32 4.50
C ASP A 69 27.20 3.81 5.68
N GLU A 70 27.13 5.13 5.87
CA GLU A 70 26.48 5.77 7.02
C GLU A 70 25.09 6.31 6.62
N TYR A 71 24.10 5.43 6.55
CA TYR A 71 22.75 5.75 6.10
C TYR A 71 22.12 6.96 6.83
N GLU A 72 22.13 6.97 8.16
CA GLU A 72 21.53 8.06 8.93
C GLU A 72 22.24 9.40 8.76
N VAL A 73 23.56 9.36 8.50
CA VAL A 73 24.33 10.56 8.15
C VAL A 73 23.96 11.04 6.75
N CYS A 74 23.85 10.15 5.77
CA CYS A 74 23.36 10.50 4.43
C CYS A 74 21.97 11.14 4.50
N ARG A 75 21.06 10.54 5.25
CA ARG A 75 19.71 11.07 5.47
C ARG A 75 19.71 12.45 6.10
N LEU A 76 20.55 12.67 7.11
CA LEU A 76 20.69 13.98 7.75
C LEU A 76 21.23 15.02 6.78
N LEU A 77 22.32 14.73 6.05
CA LEU A 77 22.93 15.65 5.09
C LEU A 77 21.94 16.03 3.98
N ILE A 78 21.24 15.06 3.40
CA ILE A 78 20.26 15.29 2.34
C ILE A 78 19.09 16.14 2.86
N ASN A 79 18.56 15.84 4.05
CA ASN A 79 17.48 16.63 4.67
C ASN A 79 17.94 18.05 5.05
N SER A 80 19.25 18.28 5.17
CA SER A 80 19.86 19.59 5.42
C SER A 80 20.28 20.31 4.13
N GLY A 81 19.85 19.82 2.96
CA GLY A 81 20.07 20.49 1.67
C GLY A 81 21.33 20.04 0.92
N ALA A 82 21.91 18.90 1.24
CA ALA A 82 22.99 18.34 0.42
C ALA A 82 22.46 18.00 -0.99
N ASP A 83 23.19 18.42 -2.02
CA ASP A 83 22.86 18.16 -3.41
C ASP A 83 23.03 16.67 -3.76
N VAL A 84 21.90 16.00 -3.98
CA VAL A 84 21.84 14.55 -4.32
C VAL A 84 22.38 14.25 -5.71
N ASP A 85 22.60 15.27 -6.53
CA ASP A 85 23.17 15.18 -7.88
C ASP A 85 24.58 15.76 -7.96
N ALA A 86 25.21 16.13 -6.84
CA ALA A 86 26.54 16.76 -6.85
C ALA A 86 27.56 15.92 -7.61
N PHE A 87 28.18 16.47 -8.65
CA PHE A 87 29.28 15.82 -9.35
C PHE A 87 30.60 16.12 -8.64
N TYR A 88 31.34 15.08 -8.29
CA TYR A 88 32.60 15.22 -7.58
C TYR A 88 33.47 13.97 -7.76
N ASP A 89 34.77 14.15 -8.01
CA ASP A 89 35.76 13.05 -8.16
C ASP A 89 35.30 12.03 -9.24
N ASP A 90 34.91 12.54 -10.41
CA ASP A 90 34.38 11.82 -11.58
C ASP A 90 33.13 10.95 -11.33
N SER A 91 32.41 11.22 -10.25
CA SER A 91 31.24 10.45 -9.83
C SER A 91 30.09 11.33 -9.35
N ASN A 92 28.93 10.75 -9.15
CA ASN A 92 27.77 11.35 -8.52
C ASN A 92 27.25 10.45 -7.38
N PRO A 93 26.41 10.94 -6.47
CA PRO A 93 25.95 10.17 -5.31
C PRO A 93 25.32 8.81 -5.64
N LEU A 94 24.59 8.68 -6.76
CA LEU A 94 23.99 7.39 -7.16
C LEU A 94 25.07 6.37 -7.56
N ILE A 95 26.07 6.79 -8.31
CA ILE A 95 27.19 5.93 -8.70
C ILE A 95 28.02 5.54 -7.45
N GLU A 96 28.26 6.49 -6.54
CA GLU A 96 28.91 6.18 -5.27
C GLU A 96 28.15 5.14 -4.44
N ALA A 97 26.81 5.22 -4.42
CA ALA A 97 25.98 4.25 -3.72
C ALA A 97 26.05 2.85 -4.34
N VAL A 98 26.18 2.76 -5.67
CA VAL A 98 26.45 1.48 -6.37
C VAL A 98 27.80 0.92 -5.95
N HIS A 99 28.87 1.69 -6.01
CA HIS A 99 30.22 1.25 -5.59
C HIS A 99 30.34 0.90 -4.10
N SER A 100 29.43 1.44 -3.27
CA SER A 100 29.36 1.10 -1.84
C SER A 100 28.48 -0.12 -1.55
N TYR A 101 27.88 -0.73 -2.57
CA TYR A 101 26.96 -1.89 -2.46
C TYR A 101 25.84 -1.70 -1.46
N ASN A 102 25.32 -0.47 -1.35
CA ASN A 102 24.28 -0.14 -0.37
C ASN A 102 22.92 0.16 -1.04
N PRO A 103 21.98 -0.79 -1.04
CA PRO A 103 20.67 -0.60 -1.62
C PRO A 103 19.83 0.45 -0.88
N ASP A 104 19.93 0.56 0.44
CA ASP A 104 19.18 1.54 1.24
C ASP A 104 19.58 3.00 0.92
N ILE A 105 20.88 3.26 0.77
CA ILE A 105 21.37 4.59 0.38
C ILE A 105 20.99 4.89 -1.06
N LEU A 106 21.07 3.92 -1.97
CA LEU A 106 20.65 4.07 -3.36
C LEU A 106 19.16 4.46 -3.43
N GLU A 107 18.31 3.73 -2.72
CA GLU A 107 16.86 4.04 -2.63
C GLU A 107 16.62 5.42 -2.01
N LEU A 108 17.35 5.78 -0.95
CA LEU A 108 17.23 7.10 -0.31
C LEU A 108 17.52 8.23 -1.31
N LEU A 109 18.60 8.13 -2.09
CA LEU A 109 18.97 9.12 -3.10
C LEU A 109 17.89 9.26 -4.18
N ILE A 110 17.39 8.14 -4.70
CA ILE A 110 16.30 8.12 -5.69
C ILE A 110 15.03 8.76 -5.11
N ALA A 111 14.64 8.39 -3.89
CA ALA A 111 13.47 8.93 -3.21
C ALA A 111 13.57 10.45 -2.96
N LYS A 112 14.79 10.98 -2.88
CA LYS A 112 15.07 12.41 -2.72
C LYS A 112 15.27 13.15 -4.04
N GLY A 113 14.98 12.47 -5.16
CA GLY A 113 14.92 13.07 -6.50
C GLY A 113 16.26 13.11 -7.23
N ALA A 114 17.22 12.26 -6.87
CA ALA A 114 18.44 12.12 -7.65
C ALA A 114 18.12 11.72 -9.09
N LYS A 115 18.80 12.35 -10.06
CA LYS A 115 18.62 12.08 -11.50
C LYS A 115 19.17 10.72 -11.84
N ILE A 116 18.29 9.73 -11.98
CA ILE A 116 18.63 8.31 -12.09
C ILE A 116 19.54 7.97 -13.27
N ASP A 117 19.49 8.76 -14.33
CA ASP A 117 20.26 8.58 -15.56
C ASP A 117 21.48 9.52 -15.65
N ARG A 118 21.87 10.19 -14.55
CA ARG A 118 23.06 11.04 -14.53
C ARG A 118 24.31 10.20 -14.70
N THR A 119 25.22 10.65 -15.59
CA THR A 119 26.44 9.92 -15.95
C THR A 119 27.67 10.43 -15.18
N ASP A 120 28.69 9.58 -15.10
CA ASP A 120 30.08 9.94 -14.80
C ASP A 120 30.77 10.62 -15.98
N SER A 121 32.09 10.88 -15.86
CA SER A 121 32.94 11.46 -16.94
C SER A 121 33.07 10.55 -18.15
N ASP A 122 32.97 9.22 -18.00
CA ASP A 122 33.00 8.23 -19.07
C ASP A 122 31.62 8.03 -19.75
N GLY A 123 30.59 8.75 -19.30
CA GLY A 123 29.24 8.62 -19.79
C GLY A 123 28.50 7.42 -19.22
N ASN A 124 29.01 6.74 -18.19
CA ASN A 124 28.34 5.60 -17.57
C ASN A 124 27.29 6.09 -16.58
N THR A 125 26.12 5.45 -16.59
CA THR A 125 25.06 5.63 -15.60
C THR A 125 25.26 4.71 -14.39
N ALA A 126 24.58 4.98 -13.28
CA ALA A 126 24.55 4.09 -12.12
C ALA A 126 24.12 2.65 -12.52
N LEU A 127 23.16 2.52 -13.46
CA LEU A 127 22.73 1.21 -13.97
C LEU A 127 23.87 0.48 -14.70
N MET A 128 24.73 1.18 -15.47
CA MET A 128 25.90 0.57 -16.14
C MET A 128 26.90 0.03 -15.12
N HIS A 129 27.17 0.78 -14.06
CA HIS A 129 28.05 0.31 -12.97
C HIS A 129 27.46 -0.90 -12.28
N ALA A 130 26.19 -0.87 -11.87
CA ALA A 130 25.52 -2.00 -11.20
C ALA A 130 25.53 -3.28 -12.06
N VAL A 131 25.30 -3.15 -13.38
CA VAL A 131 25.38 -4.29 -14.32
C VAL A 131 26.80 -4.81 -14.46
N ASN A 132 27.80 -3.92 -14.53
CA ASN A 132 29.21 -4.32 -14.65
C ASN A 132 29.74 -5.00 -13.39
N GLU A 133 29.23 -4.62 -12.22
CA GLU A 133 29.58 -5.20 -10.92
C GLU A 133 28.76 -6.45 -10.59
N GLU A 134 27.82 -6.82 -11.48
CA GLU A 134 26.94 -7.99 -11.36
C GLU A 134 26.02 -7.97 -10.12
N GLU A 135 25.71 -6.78 -9.60
CA GLU A 135 24.91 -6.56 -8.41
C GLU A 135 23.40 -6.55 -8.73
N VAL A 136 22.76 -7.72 -8.70
CA VAL A 136 21.37 -7.92 -9.12
C VAL A 136 20.39 -7.03 -8.35
N GLU A 137 20.58 -6.84 -7.05
CA GLU A 137 19.70 -6.04 -6.22
C GLU A 137 19.75 -4.56 -6.63
N LEU A 138 20.94 -4.01 -6.85
CA LEU A 138 21.11 -2.63 -7.30
C LEU A 138 20.58 -2.44 -8.72
N VAL A 139 20.80 -3.43 -9.61
CA VAL A 139 20.22 -3.44 -10.96
C VAL A 139 18.68 -3.39 -10.89
N LYS A 140 18.07 -4.19 -10.03
CA LYS A 140 16.61 -4.18 -9.80
C LYS A 140 16.13 -2.81 -9.33
N ILE A 141 16.73 -2.25 -8.29
CA ILE A 141 16.36 -0.94 -7.74
C ILE A 141 16.40 0.13 -8.82
N LEU A 142 17.52 0.24 -9.54
CA LEU A 142 17.70 1.24 -10.59
C LEU A 142 16.70 1.04 -11.73
N PHE A 143 16.56 -0.19 -12.21
CA PHE A 143 15.64 -0.52 -13.30
C PHE A 143 14.18 -0.23 -12.92
N GLU A 144 13.72 -0.73 -11.77
CA GLU A 144 12.36 -0.54 -11.27
C GLU A 144 12.06 0.92 -10.92
N SER A 145 13.10 1.71 -10.62
CA SER A 145 12.99 3.16 -10.45
C SER A 145 13.07 3.95 -11.76
N GLY A 146 13.12 3.26 -12.89
CA GLY A 146 12.99 3.85 -14.21
C GLY A 146 14.31 4.24 -14.89
N ALA A 147 15.45 3.69 -14.47
CA ALA A 147 16.73 3.91 -15.17
C ALA A 147 16.69 3.47 -16.64
N SER A 148 17.26 4.29 -17.52
CA SER A 148 17.22 4.05 -18.96
C SER A 148 18.16 2.93 -19.39
N ARG A 149 17.62 1.99 -20.18
CA ARG A 149 18.38 0.90 -20.80
C ARG A 149 19.02 1.30 -22.12
N LYS A 150 18.70 2.49 -22.64
CA LYS A 150 19.05 2.92 -24.01
C LYS A 150 20.20 3.92 -24.04
N ILE A 151 20.55 4.51 -22.90
CA ILE A 151 21.67 5.46 -22.82
C ILE A 151 22.94 4.73 -23.19
N LYS A 152 23.75 5.37 -24.01
CA LYS A 152 25.07 4.89 -24.42
C LYS A 152 26.16 5.73 -23.76
N ASN A 153 27.15 5.09 -23.20
CA ASN A 153 28.35 5.77 -22.70
C ASN A 153 29.27 6.26 -23.82
N ASN A 154 30.39 6.87 -23.45
CA ASN A 154 31.39 7.39 -24.40
C ASN A 154 32.00 6.30 -25.30
N ARG A 155 31.87 5.01 -24.93
CA ARG A 155 32.30 3.85 -25.74
C ARG A 155 31.17 3.30 -26.61
N GLY A 156 30.04 3.97 -26.68
CA GLY A 156 28.82 3.57 -27.41
C GLY A 156 28.08 2.38 -26.83
N LYS A 157 28.39 1.93 -25.59
CA LYS A 157 27.78 0.77 -24.95
C LYS A 157 26.56 1.17 -24.13
N THR A 158 25.49 0.40 -24.23
CA THR A 158 24.31 0.45 -23.35
C THR A 158 24.55 -0.34 -22.04
N PRO A 159 23.75 -0.16 -20.98
CA PRO A 159 23.93 -0.91 -19.72
C PRO A 159 24.03 -2.43 -19.91
N PHE A 160 23.19 -3.00 -20.78
CA PHE A 160 23.13 -4.45 -20.95
C PHE A 160 24.18 -5.04 -21.88
N GLU A 161 24.99 -4.22 -22.52
CA GLU A 161 26.18 -4.64 -23.27
C GLU A 161 27.42 -4.85 -22.39
N TYR A 162 27.32 -4.52 -21.09
CA TYR A 162 28.33 -4.82 -20.07
C TYR A 162 28.21 -6.22 -19.47
N VAL A 163 27.04 -6.89 -19.63
CA VAL A 163 26.81 -8.19 -19.02
C VAL A 163 27.82 -9.22 -19.54
N ASN A 164 28.56 -9.84 -18.64
CA ASN A 164 29.42 -10.95 -18.97
C ASN A 164 28.56 -12.19 -19.33
N ARG A 165 28.79 -12.74 -20.53
CA ARG A 165 28.00 -13.85 -21.09
C ARG A 165 28.71 -15.21 -21.00
N TYR A 166 29.89 -15.26 -20.39
CA TYR A 166 30.74 -16.46 -20.42
C TYR A 166 30.60 -17.35 -19.17
N HIS A 167 29.82 -16.95 -18.19
CA HIS A 167 29.49 -17.75 -17.00
C HIS A 167 28.02 -17.49 -16.55
N GLU A 168 27.52 -18.29 -15.62
CA GLU A 168 26.22 -18.06 -15.01
C GLU A 168 26.19 -16.67 -14.36
N ASN A 169 25.39 -15.79 -14.94
CA ASN A 169 25.32 -14.39 -14.51
C ASN A 169 23.89 -14.09 -14.07
N PRO A 170 23.66 -13.84 -12.78
CA PRO A 170 22.31 -13.59 -12.25
C PRO A 170 21.67 -12.30 -12.80
N VAL A 171 22.49 -11.31 -13.19
CA VAL A 171 21.99 -10.10 -13.86
C VAL A 171 21.50 -10.44 -15.27
N LEU A 172 22.18 -11.34 -15.99
CA LEU A 172 21.73 -11.80 -17.31
C LEU A 172 20.41 -12.57 -17.21
N GLU A 173 20.24 -13.41 -16.19
CA GLU A 173 18.98 -14.10 -15.92
C GLU A 173 17.85 -13.11 -15.68
N TYR A 174 18.08 -12.13 -14.82
CA TYR A 174 17.12 -11.05 -14.56
C TYR A 174 16.74 -10.29 -15.84
N ILE A 175 17.74 -9.85 -16.64
CA ILE A 175 17.52 -9.15 -17.91
C ILE A 175 16.72 -9.98 -18.90
N ASN A 176 17.00 -11.28 -19.01
CA ASN A 176 16.29 -12.16 -19.93
C ASN A 176 14.83 -12.35 -19.51
N LYS A 177 14.54 -12.51 -18.22
CA LYS A 177 13.17 -12.49 -17.69
C LYS A 177 12.45 -11.19 -18.05
N MET A 178 13.14 -10.04 -17.92
CA MET A 178 12.59 -8.73 -18.28
C MET A 178 12.29 -8.58 -19.77
N LYS A 179 13.12 -9.13 -20.66
CA LYS A 179 12.90 -9.07 -22.12
C LYS A 179 11.61 -9.78 -22.51
N VAL A 180 11.33 -10.94 -21.93
CA VAL A 180 10.08 -11.70 -22.20
C VAL A 180 8.85 -10.89 -21.80
N LEU A 181 8.89 -10.20 -20.66
CA LEU A 181 7.78 -9.37 -20.18
C LEU A 181 7.53 -8.14 -21.08
N HIS A 182 8.59 -7.53 -21.60
CA HIS A 182 8.48 -6.32 -22.43
C HIS A 182 7.85 -6.52 -23.81
N HIS A 183 7.82 -7.72 -24.37
CA HIS A 183 7.13 -7.99 -25.64
C HIS A 183 5.60 -7.84 -25.56
N HIS A 184 5.03 -7.79 -24.34
CA HIS A 184 3.60 -7.64 -24.13
C HIS A 184 3.18 -6.24 -23.63
N VAL A 185 4.14 -5.33 -23.42
CA VAL A 185 3.88 -4.00 -22.79
C VAL A 185 3.43 -2.93 -23.78
N ASP A 186 3.69 -3.09 -25.08
CA ASP A 186 3.46 -2.05 -26.10
C ASP A 186 1.99 -1.65 -26.33
N THR A 187 1.04 -2.33 -25.68
CA THR A 187 -0.41 -2.09 -25.82
C THR A 187 -1.14 -1.88 -24.49
N LEU A 188 -0.41 -1.73 -23.39
CA LEU A 188 -1.03 -1.57 -22.07
C LEU A 188 -1.51 -0.13 -21.87
N PRO A 189 -2.68 0.07 -21.24
CA PRO A 189 -3.15 1.41 -20.87
C PRO A 189 -2.32 1.96 -19.70
N ASP A 190 -2.47 3.26 -19.45
CA ASP A 190 -1.93 3.85 -18.22
C ASP A 190 -2.44 3.13 -16.99
N MET A 191 -1.52 2.76 -16.11
CA MET A 191 -1.83 2.06 -14.87
C MET A 191 -1.08 2.67 -13.71
N ARG A 192 -1.76 2.77 -12.58
CA ARG A 192 -1.17 3.20 -11.31
C ARG A 192 -1.69 2.33 -10.20
N ASP A 193 -0.86 2.10 -9.19
CA ASP A 193 -1.24 1.31 -8.02
C ASP A 193 -0.43 1.69 -6.78
N GLY A 194 -0.95 1.39 -5.60
CA GLY A 194 -0.39 1.77 -4.31
C GLY A 194 -1.29 2.78 -3.56
N PRO A 195 -0.83 3.43 -2.49
CA PRO A 195 0.49 3.16 -1.91
C PRO A 195 0.54 1.79 -1.24
N TYR A 196 1.68 1.15 -1.38
CA TYR A 196 2.08 0.02 -0.55
C TYR A 196 3.06 0.53 0.50
N ILE A 197 2.82 0.23 1.77
CA ILE A 197 3.64 0.76 2.86
C ILE A 197 4.33 -0.40 3.56
N GLN A 198 5.63 -0.50 3.36
CA GLN A 198 6.48 -1.42 4.09
C GLN A 198 6.92 -0.77 5.40
N MET A 199 6.87 -1.53 6.48
CA MET A 199 7.19 -1.07 7.82
C MET A 199 8.46 -1.76 8.31
N ASP A 200 9.39 -0.94 8.75
CA ASP A 200 10.59 -1.32 9.48
C ASP A 200 10.55 -0.61 10.85
N ASP A 201 11.30 -1.07 11.84
CA ASP A 201 11.24 -0.61 13.24
C ASP A 201 11.19 0.91 13.41
N ASN A 202 11.86 1.68 12.55
CA ASN A 202 11.93 3.12 12.63
C ASN A 202 11.52 3.83 11.33
N ARG A 203 11.16 3.09 10.27
CA ARG A 203 10.99 3.65 8.93
C ARG A 203 9.78 3.07 8.23
N LEU A 204 9.04 3.93 7.54
CA LEU A 204 7.99 3.54 6.60
C LEU A 204 8.45 3.84 5.18
N LYS A 205 8.43 2.84 4.31
CA LYS A 205 8.66 2.99 2.88
C LYS A 205 7.33 2.93 2.16
N VAL A 206 6.92 4.05 1.56
CA VAL A 206 5.65 4.18 0.81
C VAL A 206 5.96 4.07 -0.67
N GLU A 207 5.44 3.05 -1.34
CA GLU A 207 5.71 2.73 -2.75
C GLU A 207 4.46 2.90 -3.61
N TYR A 208 4.65 3.41 -4.84
CA TYR A 208 3.64 3.50 -5.90
C TYR A 208 4.19 2.86 -7.16
N PHE A 209 3.35 2.12 -7.88
CA PHE A 209 3.67 1.52 -9.16
C PHE A 209 2.99 2.28 -10.30
N ILE A 210 3.73 2.58 -11.35
CA ILE A 210 3.28 3.43 -12.45
C ILE A 210 3.66 2.79 -13.78
N HIS A 211 2.70 2.72 -14.69
CA HIS A 211 2.94 2.48 -16.10
C HIS A 211 2.35 3.64 -16.91
N ASP A 212 3.17 4.29 -17.71
CA ASP A 212 2.78 5.38 -18.63
C ASP A 212 2.87 4.87 -20.07
N SER A 213 1.71 4.71 -20.69
CA SER A 213 1.58 4.18 -22.05
C SER A 213 2.15 5.13 -23.11
N SER A 214 2.14 6.44 -22.85
CA SER A 214 2.62 7.45 -23.81
C SER A 214 4.12 7.38 -24.08
N ILE A 215 4.89 6.95 -23.08
CA ILE A 215 6.35 6.77 -23.13
C ILE A 215 6.75 5.29 -23.02
N ASN A 216 5.77 4.40 -22.93
CA ASN A 216 5.93 2.95 -22.73
C ASN A 216 6.95 2.63 -21.62
N LYS A 217 6.74 3.20 -20.45
CA LYS A 217 7.64 3.08 -19.30
C LYS A 217 6.87 2.62 -18.05
N THR A 218 7.46 1.68 -17.32
CA THR A 218 6.97 1.22 -16.02
C THR A 218 8.06 1.47 -14.99
N TRP A 219 7.68 2.02 -13.84
CA TRP A 219 8.60 2.27 -12.74
C TRP A 219 7.86 2.30 -11.41
N ARG A 220 8.62 2.31 -10.29
CA ARG A 220 8.10 2.58 -8.96
C ARG A 220 8.61 3.93 -8.44
N GLU A 221 7.74 4.63 -7.73
CA GLU A 221 8.10 5.78 -6.91
C GLU A 221 7.97 5.39 -5.44
N TYR A 222 8.86 5.88 -4.59
CA TYR A 222 8.78 5.62 -3.16
C TYR A 222 9.26 6.80 -2.34
N ARG A 223 8.78 6.85 -1.09
CA ARG A 223 9.13 7.88 -0.10
C ARG A 223 9.35 7.23 1.24
N PHE A 224 10.25 7.79 2.03
CA PHE A 224 10.50 7.34 3.40
C PHE A 224 9.94 8.31 4.42
N PHE A 225 9.36 7.76 5.49
CA PHE A 225 8.83 8.50 6.63
C PHE A 225 9.39 7.89 7.93
N ASP A 226 9.49 8.71 8.98
CA ASP A 226 9.84 8.23 10.31
C ASP A 226 8.61 7.58 10.96
N ALA A 227 8.70 6.32 11.37
CA ALA A 227 7.61 5.60 12.01
C ALA A 227 7.22 6.17 13.39
N LYS A 228 8.05 7.02 13.99
CA LYS A 228 7.76 7.70 15.26
C LYS A 228 6.86 8.92 15.12
N ASP A 229 6.60 9.38 13.91
CA ASP A 229 5.65 10.46 13.67
C ASP A 229 4.22 9.96 13.93
N LYS A 230 3.55 10.56 14.92
CA LYS A 230 2.20 10.18 15.33
C LYS A 230 1.11 10.67 14.37
N ASN A 231 1.43 11.62 13.49
CA ASN A 231 0.50 12.24 12.55
C ASN A 231 0.84 11.90 11.11
N LEU A 232 1.23 10.65 10.87
CA LEU A 232 1.56 10.19 9.53
C LEU A 232 0.35 10.29 8.61
N THR A 233 0.52 11.10 7.57
CA THR A 233 -0.44 11.20 6.47
C THR A 233 0.30 11.09 5.15
N PHE A 234 -0.37 10.55 4.15
CA PHE A 234 0.13 10.55 2.79
C PHE A 234 -1.01 10.86 1.82
N LYS A 235 -0.65 11.33 0.64
CA LYS A 235 -1.62 11.54 -0.43
C LYS A 235 -1.76 10.26 -1.24
N GLY A 236 -2.95 10.01 -1.74
CA GLY A 236 -3.23 8.95 -2.68
C GLY A 236 -2.44 9.09 -3.99
N PHE A 237 -2.90 8.43 -5.03
CA PHE A 237 -2.25 8.49 -6.35
C PHE A 237 -2.13 9.92 -6.88
N ALA A 238 -1.21 10.12 -7.82
CA ALA A 238 -1.16 11.34 -8.59
C ALA A 238 -2.54 11.59 -9.26
N GLY A 239 -3.21 12.66 -8.80
CA GLY A 239 -4.61 12.96 -9.17
C GLY A 239 -5.65 12.61 -8.11
N ASP A 240 -5.34 11.78 -7.12
CA ASP A 240 -6.12 11.63 -5.91
C ASP A 240 -5.73 12.72 -4.91
N THR A 241 -6.66 13.61 -4.60
CA THR A 241 -6.45 14.70 -3.63
C THR A 241 -6.63 14.25 -2.19
N ASN A 242 -7.08 13.01 -1.96
CA ASN A 242 -7.37 12.49 -0.64
C ASN A 242 -6.08 12.35 0.20
N THR A 243 -6.22 12.67 1.47
CA THR A 243 -5.18 12.45 2.47
C THR A 243 -5.59 11.26 3.33
N TYR A 244 -4.71 10.29 3.45
CA TYR A 244 -4.91 9.08 4.23
C TYR A 244 -4.14 9.18 5.54
N HIS A 245 -4.80 8.82 6.64
CA HIS A 245 -4.21 8.84 7.97
C HIS A 245 -3.72 7.44 8.34
N LEU A 246 -2.50 7.33 8.84
CA LEU A 246 -1.97 6.07 9.34
C LEU A 246 -2.22 5.93 10.85
N ASN A 247 -2.69 4.75 11.23
CA ASN A 247 -2.80 4.34 12.63
C ASN A 247 -2.02 3.03 12.81
N LEU A 248 -0.89 3.09 13.49
CA LEU A 248 -0.03 1.93 13.74
C LEU A 248 -0.54 1.03 14.89
N ASP A 249 -1.77 1.23 15.35
CA ASP A 249 -2.42 0.35 16.33
C ASP A 249 -3.21 -0.75 15.61
N PHE A 250 -2.61 -1.91 15.48
CA PHE A 250 -3.15 -3.09 14.79
C PHE A 250 -3.89 -4.04 15.74
N ARG A 251 -4.67 -3.51 16.68
CA ARG A 251 -5.50 -4.34 17.54
C ARG A 251 -6.65 -4.98 16.78
N ARG A 252 -6.96 -6.22 17.13
CA ARG A 252 -8.11 -6.94 16.60
C ARG A 252 -9.41 -6.19 16.91
N GLU A 253 -10.30 -6.15 15.94
CA GLU A 253 -11.63 -5.57 16.11
C GLU A 253 -12.53 -6.48 16.98
N PRO A 254 -13.45 -5.91 17.77
CA PRO A 254 -14.42 -6.70 18.53
C PRO A 254 -15.33 -7.48 17.57
N SER A 255 -15.67 -8.71 17.94
CA SER A 255 -16.61 -9.53 17.16
C SER A 255 -18.08 -9.23 17.48
N GLN A 256 -18.35 -8.45 18.53
CA GLN A 256 -19.69 -8.08 18.95
C GLN A 256 -19.78 -6.58 19.24
N ILE A 257 -20.82 -5.94 18.70
CA ILE A 257 -21.08 -4.50 18.83
C ILE A 257 -22.55 -4.31 19.20
N GLN A 258 -22.83 -3.36 20.08
CA GLN A 258 -24.18 -3.06 20.57
C GLN A 258 -24.55 -1.61 20.31
N GLY A 259 -25.86 -1.33 20.22
CA GLY A 259 -26.39 0.02 20.11
C GLY A 259 -26.32 0.63 18.70
N VAL A 260 -26.21 -0.18 17.66
CA VAL A 260 -26.15 0.27 16.27
C VAL A 260 -27.55 0.52 15.72
N ARG A 261 -27.93 1.80 15.57
CA ARG A 261 -29.26 2.20 15.11
C ARG A 261 -29.38 2.36 13.59
N LYS A 262 -28.28 2.67 12.92
CA LYS A 262 -28.24 2.90 11.47
C LYS A 262 -27.06 2.16 10.87
N LEU A 263 -27.32 1.29 9.92
CA LEU A 263 -26.34 0.37 9.36
C LEU A 263 -26.51 0.26 7.85
N PHE A 264 -25.43 0.42 7.10
CA PHE A 264 -25.40 0.13 5.66
C PHE A 264 -24.42 -1.01 5.40
N LEU A 265 -24.88 -2.06 4.73
CA LEU A 265 -24.09 -3.25 4.46
C LEU A 265 -23.91 -3.44 2.96
N LEU A 266 -22.72 -3.84 2.59
CA LEU A 266 -22.30 -4.12 1.20
C LEU A 266 -21.81 -5.55 1.09
N GLY A 267 -22.19 -6.21 0.01
CA GLY A 267 -21.64 -7.51 -0.41
C GLY A 267 -20.28 -7.36 -1.10
N ASP A 268 -20.03 -8.26 -2.02
CA ASP A 268 -18.74 -8.42 -2.71
C ASP A 268 -18.46 -7.23 -3.65
N ILE A 269 -17.34 -6.55 -3.45
CA ILE A 269 -16.97 -5.34 -4.21
C ILE A 269 -15.96 -5.64 -5.32
N HIS A 270 -15.02 -6.56 -5.08
CA HIS A 270 -14.06 -7.00 -6.07
C HIS A 270 -13.34 -5.86 -6.81
N GLY A 271 -12.79 -4.89 -6.10
CA GLY A 271 -12.04 -3.79 -6.68
C GLY A 271 -12.85 -2.86 -7.62
N MET A 272 -14.18 -2.91 -7.58
CA MET A 272 -15.07 -2.06 -8.38
C MET A 272 -15.31 -0.69 -7.71
N TYR A 273 -14.23 0.01 -7.46
CA TYR A 273 -14.16 1.28 -6.72
C TYR A 273 -15.16 2.35 -7.21
N ASP A 274 -15.29 2.51 -8.53
CA ASP A 274 -16.14 3.57 -9.10
C ASP A 274 -17.63 3.29 -8.84
N LYS A 275 -18.02 2.03 -8.88
CA LYS A 275 -19.38 1.60 -8.54
C LYS A 275 -19.65 1.73 -7.04
N LEU A 276 -18.68 1.34 -6.22
CA LEU A 276 -18.75 1.52 -4.77
C LEU A 276 -18.93 2.99 -4.40
N THR A 277 -18.07 3.87 -4.89
CA THR A 277 -18.14 5.31 -4.58
C THR A 277 -19.44 5.95 -5.08
N LYS A 278 -19.93 5.53 -6.25
CA LYS A 278 -21.24 5.96 -6.76
C LYS A 278 -22.38 5.57 -5.82
N LEU A 279 -22.41 4.30 -5.38
CA LEU A 279 -23.43 3.82 -4.45
C LEU A 279 -23.36 4.54 -3.09
N LEU A 280 -22.16 4.74 -2.53
CA LEU A 280 -22.00 5.44 -1.26
C LEU A 280 -22.41 6.92 -1.34
N LYS A 281 -22.11 7.60 -2.45
CA LYS A 281 -22.52 8.99 -2.70
C LYS A 281 -24.03 9.12 -2.85
N SER A 282 -24.68 8.22 -3.60
CA SER A 282 -26.13 8.29 -3.87
C SER A 282 -26.96 8.13 -2.59
N HIS A 283 -26.39 7.57 -1.52
CA HIS A 283 -27.04 7.40 -0.21
C HIS A 283 -26.44 8.29 0.89
N ASN A 284 -25.68 9.33 0.53
CA ASN A 284 -25.06 10.28 1.44
C ASN A 284 -24.22 9.61 2.55
N ILE A 285 -23.61 8.46 2.26
CA ILE A 285 -22.66 7.80 3.16
C ILE A 285 -21.32 8.49 3.09
N ILE A 286 -20.95 8.94 1.89
CA ILE A 286 -19.81 9.83 1.63
C ILE A 286 -20.25 11.05 0.83
N ASP A 287 -19.54 12.16 0.98
CA ASP A 287 -19.73 13.37 0.19
C ASP A 287 -19.06 13.27 -1.21
N SER A 288 -19.13 14.35 -1.99
CA SER A 288 -18.51 14.41 -3.32
C SER A 288 -16.99 14.29 -3.27
N ALA A 289 -16.36 14.70 -2.17
CA ALA A 289 -14.92 14.62 -1.92
C ALA A 289 -14.49 13.31 -1.24
N LEU A 290 -15.40 12.32 -1.15
CA LEU A 290 -15.20 11.00 -0.52
C LEU A 290 -15.02 11.05 1.01
N ASN A 291 -15.42 12.12 1.68
CA ASN A 291 -15.40 12.17 3.13
C ASN A 291 -16.65 11.51 3.73
N TRP A 292 -16.50 11.00 4.96
CA TRP A 292 -17.60 10.40 5.70
C TRP A 292 -18.74 11.39 5.94
N ASN A 293 -19.95 11.00 5.56
CA ASN A 293 -21.16 11.82 5.70
C ASN A 293 -22.35 11.07 6.34
N PHE A 294 -22.11 9.89 6.91
CA PHE A 294 -23.15 9.03 7.46
C PHE A 294 -23.38 9.25 8.97
N GLY A 295 -22.74 10.26 9.57
CA GLY A 295 -22.88 10.64 10.97
C GLY A 295 -22.50 9.49 11.91
N LYS A 296 -23.43 9.11 12.84
CA LYS A 296 -23.26 7.99 13.78
C LYS A 296 -23.63 6.63 13.19
N GLY A 297 -23.89 6.53 11.89
CA GLY A 297 -24.17 5.27 11.22
C GLY A 297 -22.94 4.36 11.14
N HIS A 298 -23.18 3.09 10.87
CA HIS A 298 -22.13 2.10 10.64
C HIS A 298 -22.18 1.61 9.18
N LEU A 299 -21.00 1.46 8.56
CA LEU A 299 -20.85 0.87 7.25
C LEU A 299 -20.15 -0.48 7.40
N VAL A 300 -20.65 -1.52 6.76
CA VAL A 300 -20.07 -2.86 6.80
C VAL A 300 -19.81 -3.40 5.41
N PHE A 301 -18.60 -3.83 5.18
CA PHE A 301 -18.20 -4.62 4.02
C PHE A 301 -18.14 -6.09 4.43
N THR A 302 -18.89 -6.95 3.72
CA THR A 302 -18.99 -8.37 4.08
C THR A 302 -17.93 -9.24 3.41
N GLY A 303 -16.81 -8.67 2.98
CA GLY A 303 -15.69 -9.37 2.37
C GLY A 303 -15.61 -9.19 0.86
N ASP A 304 -14.67 -9.90 0.27
CA ASP A 304 -14.40 -9.94 -1.16
C ASP A 304 -14.20 -8.54 -1.79
N ILE A 305 -13.26 -7.80 -1.19
CA ILE A 305 -12.73 -6.56 -1.77
C ILE A 305 -11.71 -6.89 -2.85
N PHE A 306 -10.97 -7.99 -2.67
CA PHE A 306 -9.92 -8.46 -3.57
C PHE A 306 -10.47 -9.07 -4.86
N ASP A 307 -9.58 -9.20 -5.84
CA ASP A 307 -9.77 -9.84 -7.14
C ASP A 307 -10.71 -9.13 -8.12
N ARG A 308 -10.73 -9.62 -9.37
CA ARG A 308 -11.56 -9.25 -10.52
C ARG A 308 -11.36 -7.80 -11.00
N GLY A 309 -11.61 -6.80 -10.15
CA GLY A 309 -11.44 -5.39 -10.49
C GLY A 309 -10.01 -4.89 -10.30
N SER A 310 -9.68 -3.80 -10.96
CA SER A 310 -8.33 -3.23 -10.99
C SER A 310 -8.06 -2.17 -9.91
N LYS A 311 -9.02 -1.90 -9.01
CA LYS A 311 -8.91 -0.84 -8.00
C LYS A 311 -9.08 -1.38 -6.56
N VAL A 312 -8.45 -2.53 -6.27
CA VAL A 312 -8.47 -3.17 -4.93
C VAL A 312 -7.76 -2.28 -3.91
N THR A 313 -6.57 -1.81 -4.23
CA THR A 313 -5.74 -0.99 -3.33
C THR A 313 -6.43 0.32 -2.99
N GLU A 314 -7.03 0.98 -3.99
CA GLU A 314 -7.83 2.20 -3.81
C GLU A 314 -9.04 1.94 -2.90
N THR A 315 -9.70 0.80 -3.06
CA THR A 315 -10.85 0.42 -2.24
C THR A 315 -10.45 0.18 -0.78
N LEU A 316 -9.34 -0.52 -0.53
CA LEU A 316 -8.82 -0.76 0.82
C LEU A 316 -8.48 0.54 1.53
N TRP A 317 -7.81 1.48 0.85
CA TRP A 317 -7.47 2.78 1.41
C TRP A 317 -8.72 3.63 1.68
N LEU A 318 -9.73 3.60 0.81
CA LEU A 318 -11.00 4.27 1.06
C LEU A 318 -11.66 3.72 2.33
N ILE A 319 -11.78 2.41 2.47
CA ILE A 319 -12.35 1.76 3.67
C ILE A 319 -11.58 2.17 4.93
N HIS A 320 -10.25 2.18 4.84
CA HIS A 320 -9.37 2.57 5.94
C HIS A 320 -9.61 4.02 6.37
N GLU A 321 -9.63 4.96 5.42
CA GLU A 321 -9.82 6.38 5.71
C GLU A 321 -11.24 6.68 6.22
N LEU A 322 -12.26 6.06 5.62
CA LEU A 322 -13.63 6.20 6.09
C LEU A 322 -13.79 5.71 7.53
N LYS A 323 -13.09 4.64 7.93
CA LYS A 323 -13.10 4.18 9.33
C LYS A 323 -12.53 5.24 10.29
N TYR A 324 -11.42 5.88 9.90
CA TYR A 324 -10.82 6.96 10.69
C TYR A 324 -11.79 8.14 10.85
N GLN A 325 -12.43 8.57 9.76
CA GLN A 325 -13.38 9.69 9.77
C GLN A 325 -14.68 9.36 10.48
N ALA A 326 -15.24 8.16 10.29
CA ALA A 326 -16.46 7.69 10.93
C ALA A 326 -16.34 7.70 12.46
N LYS A 327 -15.21 7.21 12.99
CA LYS A 327 -14.96 7.22 14.44
C LYS A 327 -14.97 8.63 15.03
N LYS A 328 -14.47 9.62 14.32
CA LYS A 328 -14.54 11.03 14.75
C LYS A 328 -15.97 11.56 14.81
N SER A 329 -16.87 11.00 13.99
CA SER A 329 -18.29 11.38 13.93
C SER A 329 -19.18 10.53 14.86
N GLY A 330 -18.59 9.59 15.62
CA GLY A 330 -19.31 8.66 16.50
C GLY A 330 -19.96 7.48 15.79
N GLY A 331 -19.63 7.25 14.51
CA GLY A 331 -19.93 6.07 13.72
C GLY A 331 -18.76 5.10 13.63
N ASP A 332 -18.84 4.10 12.76
CA ASP A 332 -17.70 3.21 12.46
C ASP A 332 -17.83 2.57 11.07
N VAL A 333 -16.71 2.08 10.56
CA VAL A 333 -16.64 1.25 9.35
C VAL A 333 -16.05 -0.11 9.71
N HIS A 334 -16.71 -1.18 9.29
CA HIS A 334 -16.31 -2.55 9.56
C HIS A 334 -16.05 -3.26 8.24
N TYR A 335 -14.96 -4.01 8.24
CA TYR A 335 -14.58 -4.85 7.12
C TYR A 335 -14.36 -6.26 7.64
N ILE A 336 -15.21 -7.21 7.23
CA ILE A 336 -14.98 -8.64 7.47
C ILE A 336 -14.35 -9.26 6.23
N LEU A 337 -13.57 -10.31 6.41
CA LEU A 337 -12.84 -10.95 5.31
C LEU A 337 -13.72 -11.99 4.63
N GLY A 338 -13.60 -12.05 3.31
CA GLY A 338 -14.15 -13.11 2.47
C GLY A 338 -13.09 -14.11 2.04
N ASN A 339 -13.45 -14.99 1.11
CA ASN A 339 -12.55 -16.00 0.59
C ASN A 339 -11.50 -15.40 -0.38
N HIS A 340 -11.81 -14.32 -1.09
CA HIS A 340 -10.87 -13.69 -2.00
C HIS A 340 -9.73 -12.99 -1.28
N GLU A 341 -9.94 -12.45 -0.08
CA GLU A 341 -8.84 -12.00 0.78
C GLU A 341 -7.91 -13.15 1.15
N MET A 342 -8.46 -14.28 1.56
CA MET A 342 -7.66 -15.48 1.89
C MET A 342 -6.90 -15.99 0.67
N MET A 343 -7.55 -16.07 -0.50
CA MET A 343 -6.93 -16.50 -1.75
C MET A 343 -5.73 -15.63 -2.09
N ALA A 344 -5.90 -14.32 -2.15
CA ALA A 344 -4.84 -13.37 -2.49
C ALA A 344 -3.65 -13.45 -1.51
N LEU A 345 -3.93 -13.53 -0.20
CA LEU A 345 -2.89 -13.63 0.83
C LEU A 345 -2.19 -15.00 0.88
N LYS A 346 -2.75 -16.03 0.24
CA LYS A 346 -2.22 -17.41 0.16
C LYS A 346 -1.75 -17.81 -1.24
N ASN A 347 -1.47 -16.83 -2.11
CA ASN A 347 -0.93 -17.02 -3.47
C ASN A 347 -1.89 -17.74 -4.43
N ASP A 348 -3.18 -17.68 -4.20
CA ASP A 348 -4.18 -18.16 -5.15
C ASP A 348 -4.68 -16.98 -6.00
N TYR A 349 -4.09 -16.80 -7.17
CA TYR A 349 -4.29 -15.64 -8.05
C TYR A 349 -5.25 -15.92 -9.22
N ARG A 350 -6.09 -16.94 -9.13
CA ARG A 350 -7.01 -17.35 -10.23
C ARG A 350 -7.93 -16.24 -10.72
N TYR A 351 -8.24 -15.26 -9.89
CA TYR A 351 -9.13 -14.16 -10.20
C TYR A 351 -8.46 -12.79 -10.14
N LEU A 352 -7.14 -12.77 -10.02
CA LEU A 352 -6.37 -11.54 -9.91
C LEU A 352 -6.48 -10.71 -11.21
N ALA A 353 -6.76 -9.41 -11.08
CA ALA A 353 -6.84 -8.51 -12.23
C ALA A 353 -5.48 -8.39 -12.95
N SER A 354 -5.54 -8.19 -14.27
CA SER A 354 -4.36 -8.10 -15.14
C SER A 354 -3.37 -7.02 -14.71
N LYS A 355 -3.84 -5.89 -14.15
CA LYS A 355 -3.00 -4.83 -13.57
C LYS A 355 -2.04 -5.39 -12.51
N TYR A 356 -2.54 -6.17 -11.57
CA TYR A 356 -1.76 -6.72 -10.48
C TYR A 356 -0.83 -7.84 -10.94
N LEU A 357 -1.30 -8.68 -11.86
CA LEU A 357 -0.45 -9.69 -12.51
C LEU A 357 0.71 -9.04 -13.24
N PHE A 358 0.44 -7.97 -13.98
CA PHE A 358 1.48 -7.22 -14.70
C PHE A 358 2.53 -6.64 -13.74
N PHE A 359 2.10 -5.90 -12.71
CA PHE A 359 3.05 -5.33 -11.74
C PHE A 359 3.80 -6.42 -10.96
N SER A 360 3.14 -7.51 -10.56
CA SER A 360 3.82 -8.66 -9.92
C SER A 360 4.91 -9.25 -10.80
N GLN A 361 4.63 -9.47 -12.07
CA GLN A 361 5.60 -9.98 -13.03
C GLN A 361 6.71 -8.98 -13.30
N PHE A 362 6.35 -7.70 -13.49
CA PHE A 362 7.30 -6.64 -13.82
C PHE A 362 8.31 -6.40 -12.69
N PHE A 363 7.84 -6.37 -11.44
CA PHE A 363 8.70 -6.16 -10.26
C PHE A 363 9.21 -7.46 -9.63
N PHE A 364 8.95 -8.63 -10.22
CA PHE A 364 9.31 -9.94 -9.68
C PHE A 364 8.95 -10.12 -8.21
N ARG A 365 7.79 -9.61 -7.84
CA ARG A 365 7.27 -9.64 -6.48
C ARG A 365 5.87 -10.24 -6.49
N GLU A 366 5.68 -11.32 -5.74
CA GLU A 366 4.37 -11.94 -5.59
C GLU A 366 3.34 -10.96 -5.04
N TYR A 367 2.12 -10.97 -5.58
CA TYR A 367 1.07 -10.05 -5.13
C TYR A 367 0.80 -10.11 -3.63
N SER A 368 0.84 -11.30 -3.04
CA SER A 368 0.68 -11.49 -1.58
C SER A 368 1.74 -10.78 -0.75
N GLN A 369 2.95 -10.58 -1.29
CA GLN A 369 4.04 -9.89 -0.59
C GLN A 369 3.76 -8.40 -0.41
N TRP A 370 2.87 -7.80 -1.21
CA TRP A 370 2.44 -6.42 -1.00
C TRP A 370 1.51 -6.27 0.21
N PHE A 371 0.98 -7.39 0.70
CA PHE A 371 0.15 -7.51 1.88
C PHE A 371 0.76 -8.47 2.92
N ALA A 372 2.09 -8.57 2.95
CA ALA A 372 2.84 -9.35 3.93
C ALA A 372 2.72 -8.74 5.35
N GLU A 373 3.22 -9.45 6.36
CA GLU A 373 3.10 -9.02 7.77
C GLU A 373 3.95 -7.78 8.12
N ASP A 374 4.98 -7.50 7.33
CA ASP A 374 5.80 -6.30 7.41
C ASP A 374 5.22 -5.11 6.64
N THR A 375 4.01 -5.24 6.05
CA THR A 375 3.33 -4.15 5.36
C THR A 375 2.14 -3.62 6.16
N TYR A 376 1.84 -2.33 6.00
CA TYR A 376 0.74 -1.67 6.72
C TYR A 376 -0.62 -2.31 6.43
N LEU A 377 -1.01 -2.41 5.15
CA LEU A 377 -2.29 -3.04 4.77
C LEU A 377 -2.30 -4.52 5.12
N GLY A 378 -1.16 -5.21 5.04
CA GLY A 378 -1.04 -6.60 5.43
C GLY A 378 -1.33 -6.83 6.91
N GLN A 379 -0.78 -6.00 7.80
CA GLN A 379 -1.11 -6.04 9.24
C GLN A 379 -2.57 -5.63 9.48
N TRP A 380 -3.01 -4.54 8.86
CA TRP A 380 -4.38 -4.04 9.01
C TRP A 380 -5.43 -5.09 8.61
N ILE A 381 -5.27 -5.77 7.47
CA ILE A 381 -6.17 -6.83 7.02
C ILE A 381 -6.19 -7.99 8.03
N ARG A 382 -5.05 -8.38 8.58
CA ARG A 382 -4.95 -9.47 9.57
C ARG A 382 -5.59 -9.15 10.91
N THR A 383 -6.01 -7.90 11.16
CA THR A 383 -6.83 -7.55 12.33
C THR A 383 -8.33 -7.80 12.12
N LYS A 384 -8.76 -8.06 10.89
CA LYS A 384 -10.18 -8.14 10.53
C LYS A 384 -10.78 -9.48 10.93
N ASN A 385 -12.09 -9.45 11.19
CA ASN A 385 -12.90 -10.62 11.51
C ASN A 385 -13.44 -11.26 10.22
N VAL A 386 -13.88 -12.52 10.28
CA VAL A 386 -14.66 -13.19 9.23
C VAL A 386 -16.13 -13.28 9.58
N ALA A 387 -16.46 -13.09 10.85
CA ALA A 387 -17.83 -13.05 11.35
C ALA A 387 -17.95 -12.09 12.51
N MET A 388 -19.07 -11.39 12.59
CA MET A 388 -19.38 -10.45 13.69
C MET A 388 -20.86 -10.42 13.99
N LYS A 389 -21.23 -9.89 15.17
CA LYS A 389 -22.60 -9.64 15.54
C LYS A 389 -22.79 -8.17 15.91
N MET A 390 -23.78 -7.52 15.30
CA MET A 390 -24.23 -6.18 15.64
C MET A 390 -25.65 -6.22 16.20
N ASP A 391 -25.79 -5.94 17.49
CA ASP A 391 -27.03 -6.20 18.23
C ASP A 391 -27.49 -7.65 18.01
N HIS A 392 -28.61 -7.86 17.32
CA HIS A 392 -29.15 -9.19 16.99
C HIS A 392 -28.93 -9.59 15.51
N LYS A 393 -28.03 -8.93 14.81
CA LYS A 393 -27.71 -9.22 13.42
C LYS A 393 -26.35 -9.92 13.35
N LEU A 394 -26.36 -11.19 12.95
CA LEU A 394 -25.17 -11.97 12.70
C LEU A 394 -24.71 -11.71 11.25
N ILE A 395 -23.47 -11.26 11.08
CA ILE A 395 -22.90 -10.86 9.80
C ILE A 395 -21.68 -11.74 9.54
N VAL A 396 -21.64 -12.38 8.39
CA VAL A 396 -20.59 -13.30 7.98
C VAL A 396 -20.49 -13.26 6.46
N HIS A 397 -19.31 -13.52 5.89
CA HIS A 397 -19.15 -13.48 4.42
C HIS A 397 -20.05 -14.49 3.71
N ALA A 398 -19.93 -15.79 4.02
CA ALA A 398 -20.69 -16.85 3.35
C ALA A 398 -21.71 -17.53 4.26
N GLY A 399 -21.32 -17.99 5.45
CA GLY A 399 -22.28 -18.63 6.36
C GLY A 399 -21.65 -19.63 7.32
N PHE A 400 -22.49 -20.40 8.01
CA PHE A 400 -22.07 -21.44 8.95
C PHE A 400 -22.65 -22.78 8.52
N SER A 401 -21.79 -23.75 8.17
CA SER A 401 -22.22 -25.10 7.88
C SER A 401 -22.67 -25.85 9.16
N PRO A 402 -23.44 -26.94 9.03
CA PRO A 402 -23.73 -27.82 10.16
C PRO A 402 -22.47 -28.31 10.88
N ARG A 403 -21.39 -28.57 10.12
CA ARG A 403 -20.12 -29.06 10.67
C ARG A 403 -19.45 -28.02 11.54
N VAL A 404 -19.40 -26.74 11.09
CA VAL A 404 -18.88 -25.63 11.87
C VAL A 404 -19.72 -25.36 13.12
N LEU A 405 -21.06 -25.33 12.97
CA LEU A 405 -21.97 -25.09 14.10
C LEU A 405 -21.85 -26.16 15.18
N ASN A 406 -21.62 -27.42 14.79
CA ASN A 406 -21.44 -28.54 15.73
C ASN A 406 -20.15 -28.44 16.55
N GLN A 407 -19.15 -27.65 16.13
CA GLN A 407 -17.93 -27.38 16.92
C GLN A 407 -18.19 -26.45 18.11
N ARG A 408 -19.34 -25.79 18.16
CA ARG A 408 -19.73 -24.86 19.24
C ARG A 408 -18.71 -23.77 19.51
N LEU A 409 -18.10 -23.23 18.46
CA LEU A 409 -17.13 -22.14 18.55
C LEU A 409 -17.81 -20.80 18.71
N THR A 410 -17.28 -19.95 19.56
CA THR A 410 -17.66 -18.55 19.65
C THR A 410 -17.18 -17.78 18.40
N LEU A 411 -17.75 -16.61 18.12
CA LEU A 411 -17.27 -15.75 17.03
C LEU A 411 -15.81 -15.37 17.20
N ASP A 412 -15.38 -15.12 18.45
CA ASP A 412 -13.98 -14.81 18.75
C ASP A 412 -13.01 -15.96 18.43
N GLU A 413 -13.41 -17.19 18.72
CA GLU A 413 -12.61 -18.37 18.37
C GLU A 413 -12.51 -18.55 16.86
N ILE A 414 -13.63 -18.44 16.13
CA ILE A 414 -13.65 -18.54 14.67
C ILE A 414 -12.71 -17.48 14.05
N ASN A 415 -12.86 -16.23 14.47
CA ASN A 415 -12.03 -15.13 13.98
C ASN A 415 -10.54 -15.35 14.30
N LYS A 416 -10.23 -15.80 15.52
CA LYS A 416 -8.85 -16.12 15.93
C LYS A 416 -8.25 -17.26 15.08
N ILE A 417 -8.99 -18.32 14.86
CA ILE A 417 -8.54 -19.47 14.05
C ILE A 417 -8.22 -19.02 12.63
N PHE A 418 -9.08 -18.22 12.03
CA PHE A 418 -8.86 -17.70 10.67
C PHE A 418 -7.64 -16.78 10.61
N GLN A 419 -7.46 -15.89 11.59
CA GLN A 419 -6.29 -15.00 11.67
C GLN A 419 -4.98 -15.78 11.83
N LEU A 420 -4.95 -16.83 12.65
CA LEU A 420 -3.79 -17.75 12.75
C LEU A 420 -3.47 -18.38 11.40
N HIS A 421 -4.49 -18.83 10.67
CA HIS A 421 -4.28 -19.38 9.32
C HIS A 421 -3.65 -18.35 8.37
N LEU A 422 -4.12 -17.10 8.37
CA LEU A 422 -3.56 -16.03 7.52
C LEU A 422 -2.09 -15.75 7.83
N LYS A 423 -1.68 -15.89 9.10
CA LYS A 423 -0.29 -15.76 9.55
C LYS A 423 0.56 -17.01 9.32
N GLY A 424 -0.02 -18.09 8.81
CA GLY A 424 0.69 -19.38 8.71
C GLY A 424 0.89 -20.08 10.05
N GLU A 425 0.26 -19.60 11.12
CA GLU A 425 0.31 -20.19 12.45
C GLU A 425 -0.70 -21.32 12.61
N LYS A 426 -0.40 -22.30 13.47
CA LYS A 426 -1.28 -23.45 13.71
C LYS A 426 -2.18 -23.20 14.91
N PHE A 427 -3.45 -23.56 14.76
CA PHE A 427 -4.36 -23.68 15.89
C PHE A 427 -4.10 -25.00 16.64
N ARG A 428 -4.36 -25.01 17.95
CA ARG A 428 -4.14 -26.19 18.81
C ARG A 428 -4.84 -27.48 18.34
N VAL A 429 -5.92 -27.35 17.56
CA VAL A 429 -6.66 -28.46 16.97
C VAL A 429 -6.67 -28.27 15.44
N PRO A 430 -5.73 -28.88 14.69
CA PRO A 430 -5.57 -28.66 13.25
C PRO A 430 -6.83 -28.91 12.44
N TYR A 431 -7.58 -29.97 12.74
CA TYR A 431 -8.84 -30.28 12.06
C TYR A 431 -9.86 -29.13 12.13
N ILE A 432 -9.94 -28.41 13.26
CA ILE A 432 -10.85 -27.27 13.38
C ILE A 432 -10.38 -26.12 12.50
N GLN A 433 -9.06 -25.87 12.43
CA GLN A 433 -8.52 -24.85 11.53
C GLN A 433 -8.82 -25.18 10.07
N GLU A 434 -8.60 -26.42 9.64
CA GLU A 434 -8.95 -26.88 8.30
C GLU A 434 -10.44 -26.69 8.01
N LEU A 435 -11.31 -27.05 8.95
CA LEU A 435 -12.75 -26.87 8.81
C LEU A 435 -13.14 -25.40 8.62
N ILE A 436 -12.57 -24.49 9.40
CA ILE A 436 -12.88 -23.05 9.33
C ILE A 436 -12.41 -22.42 8.01
N VAL A 437 -11.36 -22.91 7.38
CA VAL A 437 -10.85 -22.38 6.10
C VAL A 437 -11.28 -23.16 4.87
N SER A 438 -12.00 -24.28 5.05
CA SER A 438 -12.50 -25.12 3.97
C SER A 438 -13.83 -24.63 3.39
N GLY A 439 -14.38 -25.36 2.41
CA GLY A 439 -15.72 -25.13 1.85
C GLY A 439 -16.87 -25.15 2.87
N ASP A 440 -16.69 -25.75 4.05
CA ASP A 440 -17.63 -25.71 5.16
C ASP A 440 -17.51 -24.43 6.02
N GLY A 441 -16.41 -23.68 5.87
CA GLY A 441 -16.08 -22.52 6.71
C GLY A 441 -16.84 -21.25 6.36
N PRO A 442 -16.75 -20.24 7.25
CA PRO A 442 -17.59 -19.04 7.20
C PRO A 442 -17.34 -18.14 5.98
N VAL A 443 -16.26 -18.36 5.23
CA VAL A 443 -15.94 -17.58 4.02
C VAL A 443 -16.21 -18.32 2.71
N TRP A 444 -16.60 -19.61 2.78
CA TRP A 444 -16.83 -20.42 1.58
C TRP A 444 -18.20 -21.07 1.50
N TYR A 445 -18.89 -21.26 2.64
CA TYR A 445 -20.09 -22.10 2.71
C TYR A 445 -21.25 -21.54 1.89
N ARG A 446 -21.78 -22.34 0.94
CA ARG A 446 -22.84 -21.93 -0.01
C ARG A 446 -24.21 -22.53 0.28
N GLY A 447 -24.37 -23.24 1.38
CA GLY A 447 -25.60 -23.99 1.68
C GLY A 447 -26.85 -23.16 1.88
N TYR A 448 -26.78 -21.84 2.05
CA TYR A 448 -27.98 -21.01 2.22
C TYR A 448 -28.74 -20.77 0.91
N VAL A 449 -28.14 -21.03 -0.25
CA VAL A 449 -28.74 -20.66 -1.56
C VAL A 449 -28.53 -21.72 -2.62
N ALA A 450 -27.53 -22.57 -2.48
CA ALA A 450 -27.11 -23.44 -3.59
C ALA A 450 -27.78 -24.81 -3.51
N ASN A 451 -28.62 -25.08 -4.48
CA ASN A 451 -28.95 -26.44 -4.85
C ASN A 451 -27.98 -26.88 -5.98
N SER A 452 -26.77 -27.29 -5.58
CA SER A 452 -25.73 -27.76 -6.50
C SER A 452 -25.24 -29.16 -6.12
N ARG A 453 -24.38 -29.75 -6.96
CA ARG A 453 -23.79 -31.08 -6.65
C ARG A 453 -22.94 -31.06 -5.37
N GLU A 454 -22.42 -29.88 -4.98
CA GLU A 454 -21.54 -29.72 -3.81
C GLU A 454 -22.28 -29.26 -2.55
N TYR A 455 -23.38 -28.53 -2.71
CA TYR A 455 -24.14 -27.98 -1.58
C TYR A 455 -25.63 -28.22 -1.76
N THR A 456 -26.26 -28.79 -0.73
CA THR A 456 -27.71 -28.84 -0.61
C THR A 456 -28.16 -27.62 0.18
N GLU A 457 -29.25 -26.97 -0.27
CA GLU A 457 -29.85 -25.87 0.47
C GLU A 457 -30.22 -26.31 1.89
N VAL A 458 -29.83 -25.51 2.88
CA VAL A 458 -30.06 -25.82 4.28
C VAL A 458 -31.54 -25.73 4.62
N GLU A 459 -31.97 -26.51 5.58
CA GLU A 459 -33.31 -26.42 6.13
C GLU A 459 -33.47 -25.21 7.06
N ASN A 460 -34.71 -24.73 7.20
CA ASN A 460 -35.04 -23.68 8.18
C ASN A 460 -34.53 -24.01 9.59
N SER A 461 -34.55 -25.28 9.97
CA SER A 461 -34.08 -25.76 11.27
C SER A 461 -32.61 -25.40 11.56
N LEU A 462 -31.74 -25.44 10.55
CA LEU A 462 -30.34 -25.06 10.71
C LEU A 462 -30.19 -23.54 10.88
N VAL A 463 -30.94 -22.76 10.11
CA VAL A 463 -30.95 -21.29 10.24
C VAL A 463 -31.36 -20.90 11.66
N GLU A 464 -32.44 -21.48 12.18
CA GLU A 464 -32.93 -21.23 13.54
C GLU A 464 -31.92 -21.66 14.62
N LYS A 465 -31.30 -22.83 14.45
CA LYS A 465 -30.25 -23.33 15.35
C LYS A 465 -29.05 -22.40 15.36
N THR A 466 -28.60 -21.90 14.19
CA THR A 466 -27.49 -20.96 14.04
C THR A 466 -27.80 -19.63 14.75
N LEU A 467 -28.95 -19.04 14.46
CA LEU A 467 -29.38 -17.78 15.05
C LEU A 467 -29.50 -17.88 16.58
N ARG A 468 -30.13 -18.96 17.08
CA ARG A 468 -30.23 -19.22 18.51
C ARG A 468 -28.89 -19.39 19.17
N TYR A 469 -27.97 -20.12 18.54
CA TYR A 469 -26.64 -20.38 19.11
C TYR A 469 -25.84 -19.08 19.30
N TYR A 470 -25.87 -18.18 18.31
CA TYR A 470 -25.14 -16.90 18.39
C TYR A 470 -25.96 -15.76 19.05
N GLY A 471 -27.19 -16.04 19.51
CA GLY A 471 -28.07 -15.00 20.10
C GLY A 471 -28.38 -13.90 19.10
N ALA A 472 -28.75 -14.29 17.88
CA ALA A 472 -29.15 -13.40 16.80
C ALA A 472 -30.59 -13.69 16.33
N SER A 473 -31.21 -12.73 15.63
CA SER A 473 -32.52 -12.89 14.99
C SER A 473 -32.43 -12.84 13.45
N LYS A 474 -31.38 -12.25 12.92
CA LYS A 474 -31.13 -12.09 11.49
C LYS A 474 -29.70 -12.54 11.16
N LEU A 475 -29.53 -13.17 9.99
CA LEU A 475 -28.25 -13.54 9.40
C LEU A 475 -28.09 -12.77 8.09
N ILE A 476 -26.94 -12.10 7.90
CA ILE A 476 -26.62 -11.33 6.70
C ILE A 476 -25.38 -11.91 6.07
N VAL A 477 -25.46 -12.25 4.79
CA VAL A 477 -24.39 -12.94 4.03
C VAL A 477 -24.16 -12.30 2.66
N GLY A 478 -22.89 -12.29 2.22
CA GLY A 478 -22.42 -12.02 0.87
C GLY A 478 -22.19 -13.27 0.05
N HIS A 479 -21.05 -13.35 -0.67
CA HIS A 479 -20.45 -14.52 -1.33
C HIS A 479 -21.27 -15.20 -2.44
N MET A 480 -22.56 -15.12 -2.39
CA MET A 480 -23.47 -15.83 -3.30
C MET A 480 -24.21 -14.81 -4.16
N PRO A 481 -23.80 -14.62 -5.42
CA PRO A 481 -24.31 -13.54 -6.27
C PRO A 481 -25.78 -13.71 -6.62
N HIS A 482 -26.54 -12.62 -6.45
CA HIS A 482 -27.95 -12.51 -6.82
C HIS A 482 -28.23 -11.25 -7.64
N TYR A 483 -29.36 -11.22 -8.34
CA TYR A 483 -29.78 -10.05 -9.14
C TYR A 483 -30.13 -8.82 -8.27
N THR A 484 -30.50 -9.04 -7.01
CA THR A 484 -30.91 -7.99 -6.08
C THR A 484 -30.72 -8.47 -4.64
N VAL A 485 -30.53 -7.54 -3.73
CA VAL A 485 -30.65 -7.82 -2.30
C VAL A 485 -32.01 -8.42 -2.01
N LYS A 486 -32.05 -9.58 -1.35
CA LYS A 486 -33.28 -10.31 -1.05
C LYS A 486 -33.23 -11.04 0.30
N THR A 487 -34.39 -11.49 0.76
CA THR A 487 -34.51 -12.32 1.95
C THR A 487 -34.88 -13.76 1.62
N MET A 488 -34.51 -14.66 2.51
CA MET A 488 -34.89 -16.07 2.52
C MET A 488 -35.25 -16.52 3.94
N TYR A 489 -35.76 -17.72 4.08
CA TYR A 489 -36.08 -18.33 5.39
C TYR A 489 -37.00 -17.46 6.26
N ASN A 490 -38.12 -17.02 5.66
CA ASN A 490 -39.13 -16.15 6.32
C ASN A 490 -38.47 -14.87 6.88
N GLY A 491 -37.68 -14.16 6.09
CA GLY A 491 -37.05 -12.91 6.47
C GLY A 491 -35.89 -13.05 7.48
N LYS A 492 -35.41 -14.27 7.77
CA LYS A 492 -34.29 -14.49 8.72
C LYS A 492 -32.92 -14.35 8.11
N VAL A 493 -32.76 -14.63 6.80
CA VAL A 493 -31.49 -14.54 6.08
C VAL A 493 -31.57 -13.46 5.00
N TYR A 494 -30.62 -12.53 5.00
CA TYR A 494 -30.45 -11.50 3.99
C TYR A 494 -29.25 -11.83 3.10
N LEU A 495 -29.48 -11.95 1.81
CA LEU A 495 -28.48 -12.17 0.79
C LEU A 495 -28.16 -10.84 0.12
N ILE A 496 -26.94 -10.34 0.32
CA ILE A 496 -26.58 -8.99 -0.09
C ILE A 496 -25.50 -8.93 -1.18
N ASP A 497 -24.99 -10.07 -1.65
CA ASP A 497 -24.07 -10.09 -2.79
C ASP A 497 -24.86 -9.83 -4.09
N VAL A 498 -24.72 -8.59 -4.59
CA VAL A 498 -25.18 -8.21 -5.93
C VAL A 498 -23.96 -7.91 -6.77
N PRO A 499 -23.73 -8.64 -7.91
CA PRO A 499 -22.50 -8.53 -8.68
C PRO A 499 -22.20 -7.10 -9.13
N VAL A 500 -21.33 -6.42 -8.41
CA VAL A 500 -20.90 -5.06 -8.72
C VAL A 500 -20.04 -5.09 -9.99
N GLY A 501 -20.37 -4.25 -10.97
CA GLY A 501 -19.60 -4.17 -12.22
C GLY A 501 -20.03 -5.13 -13.33
N LYS A 502 -20.92 -6.08 -13.09
CA LYS A 502 -21.48 -6.93 -14.17
C LYS A 502 -22.49 -6.13 -14.98
N THR A 503 -22.39 -6.19 -16.30
CA THR A 503 -23.31 -5.50 -17.22
C THR A 503 -24.76 -5.89 -16.94
N GLY A 504 -25.64 -4.89 -16.83
CA GLY A 504 -27.06 -5.08 -16.55
C GLY A 504 -27.42 -5.13 -15.06
N TYR A 505 -26.44 -5.05 -14.14
CA TYR A 505 -26.68 -5.00 -12.69
C TYR A 505 -26.39 -3.61 -12.14
N LEU A 506 -27.27 -3.13 -11.27
CA LEU A 506 -27.01 -1.96 -10.42
C LEU A 506 -26.33 -2.45 -9.12
N ALA A 507 -25.29 -1.77 -8.69
CA ALA A 507 -24.76 -2.01 -7.37
C ALA A 507 -25.82 -1.72 -6.30
N GLN A 508 -25.92 -2.59 -5.31
CA GLN A 508 -26.90 -2.47 -4.21
C GLN A 508 -26.25 -2.69 -2.86
N GLY A 509 -26.84 -2.10 -1.84
CA GLY A 509 -26.54 -2.34 -0.43
C GLY A 509 -27.82 -2.52 0.38
N LEU A 510 -27.67 -3.04 1.59
CA LEU A 510 -28.74 -3.20 2.57
C LEU A 510 -28.64 -2.07 3.60
N LEU A 511 -29.63 -1.17 3.63
CA LEU A 511 -29.76 -0.16 4.68
C LEU A 511 -30.71 -0.71 5.78
N ILE A 512 -30.29 -0.56 7.04
CA ILE A 512 -31.09 -0.89 8.20
C ILE A 512 -31.18 0.35 9.08
N GLU A 513 -32.42 0.80 9.34
CA GLU A 513 -32.71 1.91 10.25
C GLU A 513 -33.73 1.45 11.31
N GLY A 514 -33.26 1.24 12.53
CA GLY A 514 -34.03 0.57 13.56
C GLY A 514 -34.40 -0.87 13.15
N ASP A 515 -35.70 -1.15 13.01
CA ASP A 515 -36.24 -2.45 12.62
C ASP A 515 -36.67 -2.52 11.14
N LYS A 516 -36.40 -1.47 10.36
CA LYS A 516 -36.70 -1.41 8.93
C LYS A 516 -35.50 -1.72 8.08
N TYR A 517 -35.74 -2.48 7.02
CA TYR A 517 -34.72 -2.98 6.09
C TYR A 517 -35.01 -2.48 4.67
N TYR A 518 -34.03 -1.93 4.00
CA TYR A 518 -34.19 -1.37 2.66
C TYR A 518 -33.08 -1.91 1.73
N LYS A 519 -33.45 -2.35 0.53
CA LYS A 519 -32.51 -2.51 -0.56
C LYS A 519 -32.30 -1.18 -1.26
N CYS A 520 -31.06 -0.72 -1.30
CA CYS A 520 -30.68 0.58 -1.83
C CYS A 520 -29.73 0.42 -3.00
N SER A 521 -29.99 1.08 -4.14
CA SER A 521 -29.24 0.94 -5.38
C SER A 521 -28.44 2.20 -5.75
N GLU A 522 -27.43 2.05 -6.60
CA GLU A 522 -26.51 3.14 -7.00
C GLU A 522 -27.19 4.32 -7.72
N ASN A 523 -28.46 4.21 -8.06
CA ASN A 523 -29.25 5.31 -8.62
C ASN A 523 -29.97 6.14 -7.53
N GLY A 524 -29.73 5.87 -6.25
CA GLY A 524 -30.31 6.59 -5.11
C GLY A 524 -31.65 6.05 -4.61
N ASN A 525 -32.22 5.03 -5.25
CA ASN A 525 -33.50 4.45 -4.83
C ASN A 525 -33.29 3.45 -3.69
N CYS A 526 -34.12 3.58 -2.63
CA CYS A 526 -34.27 2.58 -1.58
C CYS A 526 -35.71 2.05 -1.57
N ILE A 527 -35.86 0.74 -1.45
CA ILE A 527 -37.14 0.04 -1.41
C ILE A 527 -37.16 -0.76 -0.12
N GLU A 528 -38.20 -0.57 0.70
CA GLU A 528 -38.38 -1.35 1.95
C GLU A 528 -38.58 -2.83 1.61
N ILE A 529 -37.93 -3.69 2.36
CA ILE A 529 -38.05 -5.14 2.26
C ILE A 529 -39.05 -5.56 3.31
N GLU A 530 -40.20 -6.06 2.88
CA GLU A 530 -41.19 -6.65 3.77
C GLU A 530 -40.61 -7.89 4.45
N ASN A 531 -40.76 -7.96 5.80
CA ASN A 531 -40.24 -9.04 6.65
C ASN A 531 -41.16 -10.28 6.66
#